data_f0a965be79c1c013a3fbe67a1babc7f5
#
_entry.id   f0a965be79c1c013a3fbe67a1babc7f5
#
_cell.length_a   1.000
_cell.length_b   1.000
_cell.length_c   1.000
_cell.angle_alpha   90.00
_cell.angle_beta   90.00
_cell.angle_gamma   90.00
#
_symmetry.space_group_name_H-M   'P 1'
#
loop_
_entity.id
_entity.type
_entity.pdbx_description
1 polymer ?
#
loop_
_entity_poly.entity_id
_entity_poly.type
_entity_poly.pdbx_seq_one_letter_code
_entity_poly.pdbx_strand_id
1 'polypeptide(L)'
;MGNTFELGTSQQIFEFRGVDKFYFAEVTQDDADGYATGTPVHIPVQEIGKSTDSASEAHYYDNKAMIVVNSESADTITLTIAPPSLDKLAQLIGKSFDATTGMLVDSPRQNKYYAIMYRTKGTDGGYRYVSRLKGQFNIPEETFQTENDGTDTNNTQITFTGIYTEHEFAKGVYDGSNWSPAGVKGIVVDARYGLADVSNFFEAIQTPDSIQVNPEPHGDIPVTGVSVTPTAGSVTVGQTLTLTASVAPADATNKAVTWSSSSDSIATVLKFLKR
;
A
#
# COMPACT_ATOMS: atom_id res chain seq x y z
N MET A 1 28.87 1.61 -2.70
CA MET A 1 28.70 0.42 -1.88
C MET A 1 27.20 0.10 -1.93
N GLY A 2 26.82 -0.96 -2.66
CA GLY A 2 25.43 -1.36 -2.77
C GLY A 2 24.94 -1.89 -1.43
N ASN A 3 23.92 -1.28 -0.87
CA ASN A 3 23.17 -1.85 0.24
C ASN A 3 22.46 -3.10 -0.27
N THR A 4 22.99 -4.26 0.01
CA THR A 4 22.28 -5.52 -0.13
C THR A 4 21.25 -5.54 0.99
N PHE A 5 19.99 -5.25 0.66
CA PHE A 5 18.89 -5.37 1.60
C PHE A 5 18.57 -6.86 1.75
N GLU A 6 18.99 -7.47 2.84
CA GLU A 6 18.51 -8.80 3.21
C GLU A 6 17.08 -8.67 3.74
N LEU A 7 16.10 -9.01 2.89
CA LEU A 7 14.75 -9.28 3.34
C LEU A 7 14.82 -10.38 4.40
N GLY A 8 14.49 -10.06 5.65
CA GLY A 8 14.55 -11.01 6.75
C GLY A 8 13.85 -12.32 6.37
N THR A 9 14.49 -13.43 6.66
CA THR A 9 14.14 -14.80 6.25
C THR A 9 12.84 -15.34 6.88
N SER A 10 12.11 -14.59 7.67
CA SER A 10 10.80 -15.00 8.17
C SER A 10 9.70 -14.46 7.26
N GLN A 11 9.19 -15.31 6.38
CA GLN A 11 7.99 -15.05 5.62
C GLN A 11 6.82 -14.86 6.61
N GLN A 12 6.46 -13.61 6.90
CA GLN A 12 5.27 -13.32 7.69
C GLN A 12 4.04 -13.75 6.90
N ILE A 13 3.34 -14.75 7.41
CA ILE A 13 2.04 -15.17 6.86
C ILE A 13 1.00 -14.16 7.34
N PHE A 14 0.33 -13.51 6.40
CA PHE A 14 -0.78 -12.60 6.67
C PHE A 14 -1.82 -12.73 5.57
N GLU A 15 -3.04 -12.34 5.88
CA GLU A 15 -4.15 -12.25 4.95
C GLU A 15 -4.63 -10.80 4.86
N PHE A 16 -5.20 -10.40 3.71
CA PHE A 16 -5.87 -9.11 3.60
C PHE A 16 -7.26 -9.19 4.21
N ARG A 17 -7.60 -8.24 5.08
CA ARG A 17 -8.90 -8.21 5.78
C ARG A 17 -9.68 -6.92 5.57
N GLY A 18 -9.22 -6.01 4.77
CA GLY A 18 -9.93 -4.76 4.54
C GLY A 18 -9.31 -3.91 3.44
N VAL A 19 -10.14 -3.04 2.89
CA VAL A 19 -9.78 -1.99 1.94
C VAL A 19 -10.37 -0.67 2.41
N ASP A 20 -9.63 0.41 2.24
CA ASP A 20 -10.08 1.75 2.57
C ASP A 20 -9.40 2.80 1.68
N LYS A 21 -9.83 4.06 1.85
CA LYS A 21 -9.20 5.22 1.20
C LYS A 21 -9.12 5.09 -0.32
N PHE A 22 -10.26 4.82 -0.97
CA PHE A 22 -10.32 4.86 -2.41
C PHE A 22 -10.41 6.30 -2.90
N TYR A 23 -9.48 6.67 -3.80
CA TYR A 23 -9.41 7.95 -4.47
C TYR A 23 -9.29 7.75 -5.98
N PHE A 24 -9.83 8.68 -6.75
CA PHE A 24 -9.62 8.76 -8.19
C PHE A 24 -9.27 10.18 -8.60
N ALA A 25 -8.54 10.33 -9.69
CA ALA A 25 -8.21 11.62 -10.30
C ALA A 25 -8.22 11.51 -11.82
N GLU A 26 -8.62 12.56 -12.53
CA GLU A 26 -8.52 12.62 -13.98
C GLU A 26 -7.05 12.69 -14.39
N VAL A 27 -6.64 11.91 -15.37
CA VAL A 27 -5.33 12.03 -16.03
C VAL A 27 -5.39 13.17 -17.02
N THR A 28 -4.67 14.23 -16.74
CA THR A 28 -4.67 15.47 -17.55
C THR A 28 -3.56 15.48 -18.59
N GLN A 29 -2.48 14.72 -18.36
CA GLN A 29 -1.38 14.52 -19.30
C GLN A 29 -0.84 13.09 -19.15
N ASP A 30 -0.57 12.43 -20.26
CA ASP A 30 0.11 11.15 -20.34
C ASP A 30 0.69 10.99 -21.74
N ASP A 31 1.90 11.49 -21.92
CA ASP A 31 2.64 11.52 -23.18
C ASP A 31 4.16 11.46 -22.92
N ALA A 32 4.95 11.59 -23.98
CA ALA A 32 6.41 11.55 -23.87
C ALA A 32 6.98 12.69 -22.99
N ASP A 33 6.29 13.82 -22.90
CA ASP A 33 6.76 15.00 -22.17
C ASP A 33 6.43 14.93 -20.68
N GLY A 34 5.43 14.14 -20.28
CA GLY A 34 5.09 14.00 -18.86
C GLY A 34 3.82 13.22 -18.54
N TYR A 35 3.64 13.06 -17.25
CA TYR A 35 2.44 12.50 -16.64
C TYR A 35 1.90 13.45 -15.57
N ALA A 36 0.64 13.82 -15.68
CA ALA A 36 -0.03 14.69 -14.71
C ALA A 36 -1.48 14.26 -14.47
N THR A 37 -1.96 14.55 -13.27
CA THR A 37 -3.34 14.27 -12.85
C THR A 37 -3.96 15.47 -12.15
N GLY A 38 -5.28 15.52 -12.16
CA GLY A 38 -6.04 16.41 -11.29
C GLY A 38 -5.94 16.05 -9.82
N THR A 39 -6.62 16.83 -8.98
CA THR A 39 -6.69 16.57 -7.53
C THR A 39 -7.45 15.28 -7.23
N PRO A 40 -6.93 14.39 -6.37
CA PRO A 40 -7.61 13.16 -6.00
C PRO A 40 -8.94 13.42 -5.27
N VAL A 41 -9.98 12.69 -5.67
CA VAL A 41 -11.32 12.76 -5.10
C VAL A 41 -11.62 11.48 -4.34
N HIS A 42 -12.00 11.59 -3.08
CA HIS A 42 -12.33 10.46 -2.23
C HIS A 42 -13.76 9.96 -2.44
N ILE A 43 -13.92 8.64 -2.53
CA ILE A 43 -15.21 7.95 -2.46
C ILE A 43 -15.07 6.78 -1.46
N PRO A 44 -16.00 6.63 -0.50
CA PRO A 44 -16.00 5.46 0.38
C PRO A 44 -16.15 4.17 -0.41
N VAL A 45 -15.34 3.16 -0.10
CA VAL A 45 -15.34 1.86 -0.77
C VAL A 45 -15.64 0.75 0.24
N GLN A 46 -16.41 -0.23 -0.21
CA GLN A 46 -16.72 -1.44 0.53
C GLN A 46 -15.83 -2.61 0.10
N GLU A 47 -15.62 -2.76 -1.22
CA GLU A 47 -14.87 -3.87 -1.78
C GLU A 47 -14.11 -3.45 -3.03
N ILE A 48 -12.90 -4.00 -3.21
CA ILE A 48 -12.12 -3.86 -4.43
C ILE A 48 -11.60 -5.25 -4.83
N GLY A 49 -11.94 -5.69 -6.03
CA GLY A 49 -11.39 -6.88 -6.66
C GLY A 49 -10.50 -6.52 -7.85
N LYS A 50 -9.40 -7.22 -8.07
CA LYS A 50 -8.54 -7.05 -9.25
C LYS A 50 -8.33 -8.38 -9.95
N SER A 51 -8.51 -8.39 -11.25
CA SER A 51 -8.08 -9.46 -12.14
C SER A 51 -7.24 -8.88 -13.28
N THR A 52 -6.36 -9.70 -13.82
CA THR A 52 -5.58 -9.38 -15.02
C THR A 52 -5.67 -10.57 -15.96
N ASP A 53 -6.17 -10.34 -17.14
CA ASP A 53 -6.20 -11.38 -18.15
C ASP A 53 -4.78 -11.59 -18.69
N SER A 54 -4.29 -12.81 -18.56
CA SER A 54 -2.99 -13.23 -19.08
C SER A 54 -3.16 -14.48 -19.93
N ALA A 55 -2.50 -14.52 -21.06
CA ALA A 55 -2.43 -15.70 -21.91
C ALA A 55 -1.00 -16.22 -21.95
N SER A 56 -0.89 -17.55 -21.97
CA SER A 56 0.39 -18.25 -22.09
C SER A 56 0.23 -19.28 -23.19
N GLU A 57 0.98 -19.14 -24.29
CA GLU A 57 0.95 -20.03 -25.41
C GLU A 57 2.30 -20.74 -25.58
N ALA A 58 2.26 -22.08 -25.61
CA ALA A 58 3.45 -22.90 -25.81
C ALA A 58 3.60 -23.23 -27.28
N HIS A 59 4.75 -22.92 -27.87
CA HIS A 59 5.12 -23.33 -29.24
C HIS A 59 5.98 -24.59 -29.21
N TYR A 60 5.60 -25.56 -30.01
CA TYR A 60 6.22 -26.88 -30.03
C TYR A 60 7.13 -27.03 -31.26
N TYR A 61 8.36 -27.50 -31.01
CA TYR A 61 9.32 -27.90 -32.01
C TYR A 61 9.82 -29.30 -31.67
N ASP A 62 9.97 -30.17 -32.65
CA ASP A 62 10.37 -31.57 -32.47
C ASP A 62 9.55 -32.32 -31.40
N ASN A 63 8.24 -32.07 -31.36
CA ASN A 63 7.30 -32.63 -30.38
C ASN A 63 7.57 -32.24 -28.92
N LYS A 64 8.32 -31.16 -28.69
CA LYS A 64 8.59 -30.58 -27.35
C LYS A 64 8.21 -29.12 -27.32
N ALA A 65 7.63 -28.68 -26.20
CA ALA A 65 7.44 -27.25 -25.94
C ALA A 65 8.81 -26.59 -25.75
N MET A 66 9.20 -25.72 -26.68
CA MET A 66 10.50 -25.03 -26.64
C MET A 66 10.40 -23.54 -26.35
N ILE A 67 9.27 -22.93 -26.65
CA ILE A 67 9.03 -21.50 -26.42
C ILE A 67 7.67 -21.35 -25.75
N VAL A 68 7.60 -20.51 -24.71
CA VAL A 68 6.34 -20.08 -24.12
C VAL A 68 6.26 -18.56 -24.26
N VAL A 69 5.21 -18.11 -24.97
CA VAL A 69 4.91 -16.68 -25.11
C VAL A 69 3.84 -16.32 -24.11
N ASN A 70 4.17 -15.37 -23.24
CA ASN A 70 3.23 -14.82 -22.27
C ASN A 70 2.78 -13.44 -22.73
N SER A 71 1.48 -13.18 -22.66
CA SER A 71 0.92 -11.85 -22.87
C SER A 71 0.10 -11.43 -21.66
N GLU A 72 0.15 -10.16 -21.35
CA GLU A 72 -0.61 -9.54 -20.27
C GLU A 72 -1.50 -8.44 -20.84
N SER A 73 -2.80 -8.54 -20.58
CA SER A 73 -3.81 -7.57 -21.02
C SER A 73 -4.07 -6.49 -19.97
N ALA A 74 -5.11 -5.68 -20.18
CA ALA A 74 -5.57 -4.68 -19.23
C ALA A 74 -5.92 -5.29 -17.86
N ASP A 75 -5.77 -4.50 -16.81
CA ASP A 75 -6.25 -4.85 -15.48
C ASP A 75 -7.75 -4.54 -15.39
N THR A 76 -8.56 -5.47 -14.92
CA THR A 76 -9.95 -5.26 -14.57
C THR A 76 -10.09 -5.13 -13.07
N ILE A 77 -10.52 -3.96 -12.59
CA ILE A 77 -10.70 -3.67 -11.17
C ILE A 77 -12.17 -3.38 -10.92
N THR A 78 -12.81 -4.28 -10.17
CA THR A 78 -14.21 -4.14 -9.76
C THR A 78 -14.26 -3.46 -8.40
N LEU A 79 -15.08 -2.44 -8.28
CA LEU A 79 -15.25 -1.59 -7.11
C LEU A 79 -16.70 -1.62 -6.66
N THR A 80 -16.92 -1.92 -5.38
CA THR A 80 -18.22 -1.69 -4.72
C THR A 80 -18.05 -0.45 -3.85
N ILE A 81 -18.69 0.65 -4.25
CA ILE A 81 -18.56 1.97 -3.62
C ILE A 81 -19.89 2.43 -3.03
N ALA A 82 -19.85 3.33 -2.06
CA ALA A 82 -21.03 4.06 -1.64
C ALA A 82 -21.55 4.87 -2.84
N PRO A 83 -22.89 4.98 -3.01
CA PRO A 83 -23.45 5.78 -4.09
C PRO A 83 -22.85 7.18 -4.11
N PRO A 84 -22.13 7.56 -5.18
CA PRO A 84 -21.51 8.87 -5.26
C PRO A 84 -22.57 9.96 -5.51
N SER A 85 -22.27 11.19 -5.13
CA SER A 85 -23.07 12.35 -5.55
C SER A 85 -23.04 12.50 -7.07
N LEU A 86 -24.07 13.12 -7.66
CA LEU A 86 -24.22 13.21 -9.12
C LEU A 86 -23.04 13.90 -9.82
N ASP A 87 -22.42 14.87 -9.18
CA ASP A 87 -21.20 15.54 -9.68
C ASP A 87 -20.01 14.56 -9.79
N LYS A 88 -19.80 13.75 -8.75
CA LYS A 88 -18.76 12.71 -8.74
C LYS A 88 -19.07 11.58 -9.71
N LEU A 89 -20.33 11.18 -9.78
CA LEU A 89 -20.76 10.19 -10.77
C LEU A 89 -20.51 10.68 -12.19
N ALA A 90 -20.90 11.92 -12.50
CA ALA A 90 -20.66 12.53 -13.80
C ALA A 90 -19.17 12.54 -14.17
N GLN A 91 -18.30 12.86 -13.22
CA GLN A 91 -16.84 12.79 -13.41
C GLN A 91 -16.39 11.35 -13.74
N LEU A 92 -16.80 10.36 -12.92
CA LEU A 92 -16.42 8.96 -13.13
C LEU A 92 -16.80 8.42 -14.50
N ILE A 93 -18.04 8.72 -14.95
CA ILE A 93 -18.56 8.19 -16.21
C ILE A 93 -18.30 9.10 -17.42
N GLY A 94 -17.66 10.26 -17.21
CA GLY A 94 -17.32 11.19 -18.28
C GLY A 94 -18.53 11.90 -18.88
N LYS A 95 -19.56 12.22 -18.08
CA LYS A 95 -20.75 12.96 -18.49
C LYS A 95 -20.75 14.38 -17.95
N SER A 96 -21.71 15.20 -18.40
CA SER A 96 -21.81 16.59 -18.00
C SER A 96 -22.66 16.76 -16.75
N PHE A 97 -22.20 17.62 -15.84
CA PHE A 97 -22.94 18.00 -14.64
C PHE A 97 -23.12 19.52 -14.61
N ASP A 98 -24.36 19.96 -14.42
CA ASP A 98 -24.68 21.37 -14.22
C ASP A 98 -24.77 21.68 -12.72
N ALA A 99 -23.76 22.38 -12.22
CA ALA A 99 -23.66 22.75 -10.81
C ALA A 99 -24.74 23.79 -10.39
N THR A 100 -25.38 24.47 -11.34
CA THR A 100 -26.40 25.48 -11.07
C THR A 100 -27.73 24.84 -10.71
N THR A 101 -28.06 23.76 -11.41
CA THR A 101 -29.34 23.05 -11.25
C THR A 101 -29.19 21.72 -10.52
N GLY A 102 -27.94 21.23 -10.31
CA GLY A 102 -27.67 19.91 -9.76
C GLY A 102 -27.99 18.76 -10.72
N MET A 103 -28.12 19.04 -12.02
CA MET A 103 -28.52 18.08 -13.02
C MET A 103 -27.36 17.37 -13.66
N LEU A 104 -27.43 16.04 -13.69
CA LEU A 104 -26.56 15.22 -14.54
C LEU A 104 -27.23 15.10 -15.91
N VAL A 105 -26.53 15.55 -16.95
CA VAL A 105 -27.01 15.45 -18.34
C VAL A 105 -26.49 14.17 -18.96
N ASP A 106 -27.41 13.34 -19.44
CA ASP A 106 -27.06 12.10 -20.14
C ASP A 106 -26.54 12.38 -21.57
N SER A 107 -25.47 13.15 -21.64
CA SER A 107 -24.77 13.55 -22.86
C SER A 107 -23.87 12.41 -23.39
N PRO A 108 -23.39 12.50 -24.64
CA PRO A 108 -22.35 11.59 -25.12
C PRO A 108 -21.16 11.61 -24.17
N ARG A 109 -20.61 10.42 -23.88
CA ARG A 109 -19.50 10.24 -22.97
C ARG A 109 -18.22 10.93 -23.50
N GLN A 110 -17.55 11.70 -22.66
CA GLN A 110 -16.22 12.17 -22.91
C GLN A 110 -15.22 11.04 -22.63
N ASN A 111 -14.28 10.85 -23.56
CA ASN A 111 -13.25 9.82 -23.42
C ASN A 111 -12.11 10.33 -22.52
N LYS A 112 -12.31 10.21 -21.20
CA LYS A 112 -11.34 10.63 -20.18
C LYS A 112 -10.68 9.43 -19.55
N TYR A 113 -9.40 9.59 -19.20
CA TYR A 113 -8.66 8.60 -18.42
C TYR A 113 -8.58 9.05 -16.96
N TYR A 114 -8.50 8.07 -16.09
CA TYR A 114 -8.42 8.27 -14.65
C TYR A 114 -7.29 7.45 -14.06
N ALA A 115 -6.73 7.96 -12.98
CA ALA A 115 -5.89 7.20 -12.07
C ALA A 115 -6.66 6.92 -10.78
N ILE A 116 -6.36 5.82 -10.13
CA ILE A 116 -6.98 5.44 -8.86
C ILE A 116 -5.95 5.07 -7.81
N MET A 117 -6.27 5.34 -6.54
CA MET A 117 -5.48 4.90 -5.39
C MET A 117 -6.38 4.28 -4.34
N TYR A 118 -5.85 3.29 -3.66
CA TYR A 118 -6.52 2.68 -2.50
C TYR A 118 -5.51 2.02 -1.57
N ARG A 119 -5.98 1.63 -0.39
CA ARG A 119 -5.16 0.96 0.60
C ARG A 119 -5.81 -0.32 1.08
N THR A 120 -5.02 -1.38 1.23
CA THR A 120 -5.47 -2.64 1.83
C THR A 120 -4.78 -2.85 3.16
N LYS A 121 -5.48 -3.49 4.10
CA LYS A 121 -4.98 -3.80 5.44
C LYS A 121 -4.81 -5.30 5.59
N GLY A 122 -3.66 -5.73 6.13
CA GLY A 122 -3.41 -7.10 6.51
C GLY A 122 -3.91 -7.44 7.92
N THR A 123 -4.02 -8.74 8.20
CA THR A 123 -4.35 -9.27 9.54
C THR A 123 -3.27 -8.96 10.57
N ASP A 124 -2.05 -8.73 10.12
CA ASP A 124 -0.90 -8.28 10.91
C ASP A 124 -0.93 -6.79 11.27
N GLY A 125 -1.94 -6.04 10.78
CA GLY A 125 -2.06 -4.60 10.95
C GLY A 125 -1.30 -3.76 9.94
N GLY A 126 -0.45 -4.36 9.12
CA GLY A 126 0.32 -3.69 8.07
C GLY A 126 -0.56 -3.25 6.90
N TYR A 127 -0.10 -2.25 6.16
CA TYR A 127 -0.83 -1.68 5.03
C TYR A 127 -0.07 -1.86 3.73
N ARG A 128 -0.84 -2.07 2.65
CA ARG A 128 -0.35 -2.02 1.28
C ARG A 128 -1.10 -0.92 0.53
N TYR A 129 -0.36 -0.05 -0.09
CA TYR A 129 -0.83 1.10 -0.85
C TYR A 129 -0.73 0.78 -2.33
N VAL A 130 -1.78 1.08 -3.07
CA VAL A 130 -1.88 0.78 -4.50
C VAL A 130 -2.22 2.06 -5.25
N SER A 131 -1.51 2.33 -6.34
CA SER A 131 -1.83 3.36 -7.32
C SER A 131 -1.91 2.72 -8.70
N ARG A 132 -2.98 2.98 -9.46
CA ARG A 132 -3.15 2.63 -10.87
C ARG A 132 -3.23 3.90 -11.66
N LEU A 133 -2.38 4.03 -12.67
CA LEU A 133 -2.05 5.32 -13.25
C LEU A 133 -2.93 5.72 -14.42
N LYS A 134 -3.43 4.75 -15.20
CA LYS A 134 -4.27 5.05 -16.37
C LYS A 134 -5.34 3.99 -16.55
N GLY A 135 -6.56 4.42 -16.75
CA GLY A 135 -7.67 3.54 -17.06
C GLY A 135 -8.98 4.30 -17.22
N GLN A 136 -10.04 3.57 -17.45
CA GLN A 136 -11.38 4.13 -17.61
C GLN A 136 -12.39 3.37 -16.76
N PHE A 137 -13.37 4.09 -16.23
CA PHE A 137 -14.50 3.46 -15.58
C PHE A 137 -15.56 3.09 -16.62
N ASN A 138 -16.27 1.98 -16.39
CA ASN A 138 -17.51 1.70 -17.14
C ASN A 138 -18.66 2.61 -16.64
N ILE A 139 -19.78 2.59 -17.34
CA ILE A 139 -21.05 3.14 -16.80
C ILE A 139 -21.62 2.07 -15.87
N PRO A 140 -21.85 2.37 -14.57
CA PRO A 140 -22.42 1.40 -13.65
C PRO A 140 -23.84 0.99 -14.07
N GLU A 141 -24.22 -0.23 -13.73
CA GLU A 141 -25.62 -0.64 -13.78
C GLU A 141 -26.36 -0.02 -12.58
N GLU A 142 -27.51 0.55 -12.83
CA GLU A 142 -28.37 1.13 -11.80
C GLU A 142 -29.56 0.21 -11.55
N THR A 143 -29.76 -0.21 -10.33
CA THR A 143 -30.92 -0.99 -9.90
C THR A 143 -31.57 -0.29 -8.74
N PHE A 144 -32.83 0.09 -8.91
CA PHE A 144 -33.64 0.70 -7.86
C PHE A 144 -34.70 -0.29 -7.41
N GLN A 145 -34.87 -0.44 -6.11
CA GLN A 145 -35.90 -1.26 -5.49
C GLN A 145 -36.82 -0.40 -4.64
N THR A 146 -38.06 -0.82 -4.51
CA THR A 146 -38.98 -0.18 -3.56
C THR A 146 -38.55 -0.44 -2.13
N GLU A 147 -38.73 0.54 -1.25
CA GLU A 147 -38.50 0.40 0.18
C GLU A 147 -39.32 -0.78 0.74
N ASN A 148 -38.68 -1.62 1.53
CA ASN A 148 -39.30 -2.71 2.27
C ASN A 148 -38.95 -2.56 3.76
N ASP A 149 -39.51 -3.43 4.62
CA ASP A 149 -39.22 -3.42 6.07
C ASP A 149 -37.77 -3.75 6.44
N GLY A 150 -36.90 -4.03 5.46
CA GLY A 150 -35.47 -4.31 5.65
C GLY A 150 -34.62 -3.05 5.59
N THR A 151 -33.38 -3.18 6.06
CA THR A 151 -32.35 -2.14 6.02
C THR A 151 -31.42 -2.30 4.82
N ASP A 152 -31.89 -2.93 3.74
CA ASP A 152 -31.08 -3.20 2.56
C ASP A 152 -30.75 -1.89 1.84
N THR A 153 -29.45 -1.63 1.70
CA THR A 153 -28.93 -0.46 0.99
C THR A 153 -28.28 -0.89 -0.32
N ASN A 154 -28.54 -0.14 -1.38
CA ASN A 154 -27.94 -0.38 -2.69
C ASN A 154 -26.58 0.30 -2.75
N ASN A 155 -25.54 -0.48 -3.03
CA ASN A 155 -24.20 0.03 -3.36
C ASN A 155 -24.04 0.12 -4.88
N THR A 156 -23.17 1.02 -5.33
CA THR A 156 -22.83 1.15 -6.75
C THR A 156 -21.65 0.26 -7.08
N GLN A 157 -21.82 -0.65 -8.02
CA GLN A 157 -20.73 -1.43 -8.56
C GLN A 157 -20.21 -0.78 -9.85
N ILE A 158 -18.91 -0.50 -9.90
CA ILE A 158 -18.25 0.11 -11.05
C ILE A 158 -16.97 -0.65 -11.37
N THR A 159 -16.65 -0.75 -12.63
CA THR A 159 -15.42 -1.42 -13.11
C THR A 159 -14.47 -0.40 -13.69
N PHE A 160 -13.21 -0.48 -13.27
CA PHE A 160 -12.09 0.28 -13.81
C PHE A 160 -11.23 -0.64 -14.66
N THR A 161 -11.03 -0.28 -15.93
CA THR A 161 -10.13 -1.00 -16.84
C THR A 161 -8.81 -0.24 -16.92
N GLY A 162 -7.77 -0.81 -16.29
CA GLY A 162 -6.43 -0.22 -16.19
C GLY A 162 -5.53 -0.66 -17.33
N ILE A 163 -4.83 0.28 -17.93
CA ILE A 163 -3.89 0.06 -19.03
C ILE A 163 -2.53 0.69 -18.72
N TYR A 164 -1.53 0.43 -19.54
CA TYR A 164 -0.22 1.07 -19.45
C TYR A 164 -0.30 2.55 -19.76
N THR A 165 0.55 3.36 -19.11
CA THR A 165 0.78 4.75 -19.46
C THR A 165 1.57 4.87 -20.76
N GLU A 166 1.40 6.00 -21.48
CA GLU A 166 2.25 6.35 -22.62
C GLU A 166 3.54 7.00 -22.14
N HIS A 167 3.47 7.72 -21.02
CA HIS A 167 4.65 8.24 -20.35
C HIS A 167 5.52 7.13 -19.80
N GLU A 168 6.82 7.21 -20.06
CA GLU A 168 7.82 6.27 -19.55
C GLU A 168 8.45 6.82 -18.26
N PHE A 169 8.15 6.19 -17.15
CA PHE A 169 8.75 6.53 -15.87
C PHE A 169 10.17 5.99 -15.78
N ALA A 170 11.09 6.78 -15.22
CA ALA A 170 12.50 6.38 -15.07
C ALA A 170 12.67 5.05 -14.29
N LYS A 171 11.78 4.80 -13.33
CA LYS A 171 11.69 3.55 -12.58
C LYS A 171 10.63 2.60 -13.16
N GLY A 172 10.60 2.41 -14.47
CA GLY A 172 9.60 1.58 -15.15
C GLY A 172 9.88 0.09 -15.02
N VAL A 173 11.07 -0.36 -15.36
CA VAL A 173 11.49 -1.77 -15.29
C VAL A 173 12.82 -1.89 -14.56
N TYR A 174 12.91 -2.86 -13.63
CA TYR A 174 14.12 -3.19 -12.88
C TYR A 174 14.69 -4.54 -13.33
N ASP A 175 15.92 -4.58 -13.82
CA ASP A 175 16.58 -5.79 -14.32
C ASP A 175 17.37 -6.57 -13.26
N GLY A 176 17.27 -6.15 -11.99
CA GLY A 176 18.02 -6.69 -10.86
C GLY A 176 19.27 -5.86 -10.50
N SER A 177 19.65 -4.90 -11.36
CA SER A 177 20.81 -4.00 -11.14
C SER A 177 20.46 -2.55 -11.40
N ASN A 178 19.71 -2.28 -12.47
CA ASN A 178 19.38 -0.94 -12.92
C ASN A 178 17.90 -0.79 -13.26
N TRP A 179 17.41 0.43 -13.17
CA TRP A 179 16.10 0.82 -13.67
C TRP A 179 16.19 1.25 -15.13
N SER A 180 15.19 0.91 -15.92
CA SER A 180 15.00 1.37 -17.30
C SER A 180 13.65 2.06 -17.44
N PRO A 181 13.55 3.15 -18.25
CA PRO A 181 12.28 3.80 -18.50
C PRO A 181 11.27 2.86 -19.15
N ALA A 182 10.03 2.93 -18.69
CA ALA A 182 8.91 2.24 -19.31
C ALA A 182 7.57 2.82 -18.86
N GLY A 183 6.55 2.68 -19.70
CA GLY A 183 5.17 2.87 -19.29
C GLY A 183 4.74 1.76 -18.32
N VAL A 184 3.94 2.09 -17.32
CA VAL A 184 3.50 1.15 -16.28
C VAL A 184 1.99 1.26 -16.04
N LYS A 185 1.36 0.18 -15.58
CA LYS A 185 -0.05 0.21 -15.17
C LYS A 185 -0.25 0.84 -13.80
N GLY A 186 0.76 0.77 -12.93
CA GLY A 186 0.68 1.29 -11.58
C GLY A 186 1.78 0.79 -10.66
N ILE A 187 1.68 1.15 -9.40
CA ILE A 187 2.61 0.75 -8.35
C ILE A 187 1.88 0.14 -7.17
N VAL A 188 2.61 -0.67 -6.44
CA VAL A 188 2.17 -1.23 -5.15
C VAL A 188 3.30 -1.02 -4.15
N VAL A 189 2.99 -0.35 -3.05
CA VAL A 189 3.94 -0.08 -1.96
C VAL A 189 3.49 -0.82 -0.71
N ASP A 190 4.32 -1.69 -0.20
CA ASP A 190 4.06 -2.39 1.06
C ASP A 190 4.77 -1.68 2.21
N ALA A 191 3.98 -1.02 3.08
CA ALA A 191 4.51 -0.24 4.19
C ALA A 191 5.21 -1.10 5.27
N ARG A 192 5.02 -2.43 5.24
CA ARG A 192 5.70 -3.35 6.16
C ARG A 192 7.21 -3.35 5.98
N TYR A 193 7.67 -3.03 4.77
CA TYR A 193 9.11 -2.90 4.54
C TYR A 193 9.73 -1.63 5.14
N GLY A 194 8.90 -0.63 5.50
CA GLY A 194 9.37 0.63 6.06
C GLY A 194 10.27 1.46 5.15
N LEU A 195 10.38 1.10 3.86
CA LEU A 195 11.35 1.69 2.93
C LEU A 195 10.83 2.93 2.21
N ALA A 196 9.53 3.00 2.01
CA ALA A 196 8.88 4.11 1.30
C ALA A 196 8.18 5.05 2.29
N ASP A 197 8.29 6.34 2.04
CA ASP A 197 7.45 7.33 2.72
C ASP A 197 6.04 7.29 2.12
N VAL A 198 5.07 6.89 2.94
CA VAL A 198 3.65 6.80 2.59
C VAL A 198 2.78 7.80 3.33
N SER A 199 3.39 8.75 4.05
CA SER A 199 2.68 9.74 4.88
C SER A 199 1.66 10.54 4.07
N ASN A 200 2.04 10.99 2.89
CA ASN A 200 1.25 11.82 1.99
C ASN A 200 0.75 11.06 0.75
N PHE A 201 0.64 9.72 0.82
CA PHE A 201 0.33 8.88 -0.34
C PHE A 201 -0.95 9.28 -1.08
N PHE A 202 -1.97 9.77 -0.37
CA PHE A 202 -3.27 10.13 -0.93
C PHE A 202 -3.46 11.61 -1.28
N GLU A 203 -2.45 12.44 -1.11
CA GLU A 203 -2.51 13.86 -1.46
C GLU A 203 -2.37 14.09 -2.98
N ALA A 204 -1.64 13.22 -3.66
CA ALA A 204 -1.47 13.20 -5.10
C ALA A 204 -1.38 11.76 -5.62
N ILE A 205 -1.65 11.55 -6.92
CA ILE A 205 -1.44 10.23 -7.53
C ILE A 205 0.05 9.90 -7.49
N GLN A 206 0.37 8.77 -6.83
CA GLN A 206 1.74 8.33 -6.69
C GLN A 206 2.18 7.52 -7.91
N THR A 207 3.35 7.87 -8.42
CA THR A 207 4.01 7.25 -9.58
C THR A 207 5.29 6.54 -9.16
N PRO A 208 5.91 5.70 -10.02
CA PRO A 208 7.20 5.08 -9.71
C PRO A 208 8.28 6.09 -9.29
N ASP A 209 8.29 7.26 -9.91
CA ASP A 209 9.32 8.27 -9.69
C ASP A 209 8.99 9.23 -8.53
N SER A 210 7.72 9.32 -8.11
CA SER A 210 7.29 10.19 -7.00
C SER A 210 7.50 9.57 -5.63
N ILE A 211 7.57 8.24 -5.53
CA ILE A 211 7.78 7.55 -4.24
C ILE A 211 9.16 7.89 -3.68
N GLN A 212 9.15 8.52 -2.52
CA GLN A 212 10.35 8.85 -1.79
C GLN A 212 10.77 7.72 -0.86
N VAL A 213 12.06 7.61 -0.62
CA VAL A 213 12.59 6.74 0.43
C VAL A 213 12.15 7.32 1.78
N ASN A 214 11.69 6.45 2.67
CA ASN A 214 11.38 6.86 4.04
C ASN A 214 12.65 7.43 4.69
N PRO A 215 12.67 8.72 5.10
CA PRO A 215 13.84 9.32 5.75
C PRO A 215 14.14 8.69 7.12
N GLU A 216 13.11 8.12 7.75
CA GLU A 216 13.19 7.28 8.92
C GLU A 216 12.85 5.83 8.50
N PRO A 217 13.73 5.12 7.77
CA PRO A 217 13.50 3.70 7.60
C PRO A 217 13.37 3.12 9.01
N HIS A 218 12.49 2.13 9.22
CA HIS A 218 12.51 1.32 10.43
C HIS A 218 13.84 0.54 10.51
N GLY A 219 14.93 1.28 10.36
CA GLY A 219 16.27 0.92 10.76
C GLY A 219 16.35 1.07 12.28
N ASP A 220 17.19 0.28 12.91
CA ASP A 220 17.39 0.24 14.34
C ASP A 220 17.20 1.62 15.01
N ILE A 221 16.13 1.76 15.78
CA ILE A 221 16.01 2.88 16.71
C ILE A 221 17.09 2.64 17.76
N PRO A 222 18.19 3.40 17.73
CA PRO A 222 19.31 3.13 18.61
C PRO A 222 18.93 3.37 20.07
N VAL A 223 19.47 2.56 20.94
CA VAL A 223 19.38 2.80 22.37
C VAL A 223 20.13 4.08 22.71
N THR A 224 19.46 5.06 23.27
CA THR A 224 20.04 6.34 23.72
C THR A 224 20.40 6.32 25.20
N GLY A 225 19.83 5.36 25.96
CA GLY A 225 20.15 5.22 27.36
C GLY A 225 19.57 3.95 27.99
N VAL A 226 20.21 3.51 29.06
CA VAL A 226 19.74 2.43 29.93
C VAL A 226 19.76 2.93 31.36
N SER A 227 18.64 2.78 32.06
CA SER A 227 18.56 3.08 33.48
C SER A 227 18.27 1.81 34.27
N VAL A 228 18.76 1.76 35.49
CA VAL A 228 18.56 0.63 36.41
C VAL A 228 17.88 1.13 37.68
N THR A 229 16.86 0.43 38.11
CA THR A 229 16.13 0.75 39.36
C THR A 229 16.08 -0.48 40.25
N PRO A 230 16.43 -0.34 41.56
CA PRO A 230 17.00 0.84 42.21
C PRO A 230 18.45 1.14 41.77
N THR A 231 18.84 2.41 41.81
CA THR A 231 20.22 2.85 41.43
C THR A 231 21.26 2.50 42.46
N ALA A 232 20.84 2.23 43.69
CA ALA A 232 21.69 1.77 44.78
C ALA A 232 20.84 0.89 45.73
N GLY A 233 21.48 -0.08 46.35
CA GLY A 233 20.85 -0.95 47.32
C GLY A 233 21.86 -1.79 48.07
N SER A 234 21.51 -2.25 49.27
CA SER A 234 22.30 -3.21 50.04
C SER A 234 21.46 -4.42 50.40
N VAL A 235 22.08 -5.58 50.44
CA VAL A 235 21.43 -6.85 50.80
C VAL A 235 22.33 -7.56 51.82
N THR A 236 21.65 -8.25 52.76
CA THR A 236 22.33 -9.17 53.67
C THR A 236 22.75 -10.44 52.93
N VAL A 237 23.84 -11.05 53.35
CA VAL A 237 24.34 -12.28 52.77
C VAL A 237 23.23 -13.34 52.70
N GLY A 238 23.06 -13.91 51.53
CA GLY A 238 22.00 -14.91 51.25
C GLY A 238 20.65 -14.33 50.81
N GLN A 239 20.53 -12.98 50.74
CA GLN A 239 19.33 -12.33 50.24
C GLN A 239 19.53 -11.84 48.80
N THR A 240 18.43 -11.51 48.13
CA THR A 240 18.42 -11.02 46.74
C THR A 240 17.83 -9.62 46.65
N LEU A 241 18.39 -8.80 45.74
CA LEU A 241 17.84 -7.50 45.35
C LEU A 241 17.42 -7.59 43.88
N THR A 242 16.15 -7.31 43.60
CA THR A 242 15.67 -7.26 42.24
C THR A 242 16.04 -5.92 41.59
N LEU A 243 16.72 -5.98 40.46
CA LEU A 243 17.04 -4.84 39.64
C LEU A 243 16.21 -4.88 38.36
N THR A 244 15.67 -3.74 37.98
CA THR A 244 14.90 -3.56 36.72
C THR A 244 15.64 -2.61 35.80
N ALA A 245 15.94 -3.06 34.58
CA ALA A 245 16.46 -2.17 33.53
C ALA A 245 15.32 -1.58 32.73
N SER A 246 15.44 -0.31 32.39
CA SER A 246 14.60 0.39 31.43
C SER A 246 15.46 0.95 30.33
N VAL A 247 15.11 0.62 29.09
CA VAL A 247 15.83 1.05 27.87
C VAL A 247 15.10 2.23 27.26
N ALA A 248 15.82 3.26 26.90
CA ALA A 248 15.27 4.43 26.22
C ALA A 248 15.89 4.56 24.80
N PRO A 249 15.10 5.00 23.82
CA PRO A 249 13.68 5.24 23.88
C PRO A 249 12.87 3.94 24.01
N ALA A 250 11.59 4.05 24.42
CA ALA A 250 10.72 2.90 24.67
C ALA A 250 10.44 2.04 23.43
N ASP A 251 10.64 2.57 22.24
CA ASP A 251 10.51 1.95 20.92
C ASP A 251 11.85 1.52 20.32
N ALA A 252 12.97 1.56 21.09
CA ALA A 252 14.26 1.07 20.62
C ALA A 252 14.17 -0.36 20.07
N THR A 253 14.78 -0.59 18.90
CA THR A 253 14.69 -1.85 18.15
C THR A 253 15.28 -3.03 18.90
N ASN A 254 16.41 -2.82 19.57
CA ASN A 254 17.06 -3.84 20.40
C ASN A 254 17.06 -3.40 21.86
N LYS A 255 16.18 -3.99 22.67
CA LYS A 255 16.08 -3.76 24.13
C LYS A 255 16.77 -4.82 24.97
N ALA A 256 17.58 -5.65 24.36
CA ALA A 256 18.29 -6.70 25.08
C ALA A 256 19.30 -6.08 26.04
N VAL A 257 19.25 -6.47 27.31
CA VAL A 257 20.16 -6.02 28.38
C VAL A 257 20.96 -7.19 28.87
N THR A 258 22.28 -6.99 28.92
CA THR A 258 23.18 -7.96 29.53
C THR A 258 23.61 -7.45 30.91
N TRP A 259 23.49 -8.30 31.90
CA TRP A 259 23.87 -8.02 33.27
C TRP A 259 25.19 -8.70 33.62
N SER A 260 26.06 -7.99 34.32
CA SER A 260 27.28 -8.50 34.86
C SER A 260 27.57 -7.93 36.24
N SER A 261 28.24 -8.66 37.08
CA SER A 261 28.79 -8.18 38.37
C SER A 261 30.24 -7.76 38.18
N SER A 262 30.62 -6.70 38.86
CA SER A 262 32.05 -6.31 38.93
C SER A 262 32.87 -7.20 39.86
N SER A 263 32.19 -7.95 40.74
CA SER A 263 32.83 -8.90 41.67
C SER A 263 31.84 -10.02 42.05
N ASP A 264 31.94 -11.13 41.35
CA ASP A 264 31.10 -12.30 41.58
C ASP A 264 31.36 -12.97 42.95
N SER A 265 32.48 -12.66 43.60
CA SER A 265 32.75 -13.08 44.97
C SER A 265 31.94 -12.33 46.02
N ILE A 266 31.41 -11.15 45.67
CA ILE A 266 30.58 -10.32 46.55
C ILE A 266 29.11 -10.50 46.21
N ALA A 267 28.75 -10.41 44.93
CA ALA A 267 27.37 -10.55 44.46
C ALA A 267 27.37 -11.16 43.07
N THR A 268 26.53 -12.15 42.84
CA THR A 268 26.28 -12.78 41.54
C THR A 268 24.99 -12.30 40.94
N VAL A 269 24.93 -12.23 39.59
CA VAL A 269 23.70 -11.88 38.87
C VAL A 269 22.97 -13.15 38.43
N LEU A 270 21.73 -13.32 38.89
CA LEU A 270 20.83 -14.39 38.45
C LEU A 270 19.90 -13.81 37.39
N LYS A 271 19.85 -14.42 36.21
CA LYS A 271 18.88 -14.07 35.16
C LYS A 271 17.58 -14.81 35.40
N PHE A 272 16.51 -14.11 35.71
CA PHE A 272 15.16 -14.66 35.69
C PHE A 272 14.59 -14.53 34.27
N LEU A 273 14.40 -15.63 33.57
CA LEU A 273 13.59 -15.69 32.37
C LEU A 273 12.11 -15.55 32.79
N LYS A 274 11.49 -14.41 32.55
CA LYS A 274 10.02 -14.35 32.59
C LYS A 274 9.47 -15.28 31.49
N ARG A 275 8.74 -16.30 31.90
CA ARG A 275 7.87 -17.10 31.03
C ARG A 275 6.66 -16.29 30.59
#